data_dc4ed61c4734fe96a7a8e91fc8e15e8d
#
_entry.id   dc4ed61c4734fe96a7a8e91fc8e15e8d
#
_cell.length_a   1.000
_cell.length_b   1.000
_cell.length_c   1.000
_cell.angle_alpha   90.00
_cell.angle_beta   90.00
_cell.angle_gamma   90.00
#
_symmetry.space_group_name_H-M   'P 1'
#
loop_
_entity.id
_entity.type
_entity.pdbx_description
1 polymer ?
#
loop_
_entity_poly.entity_id
_entity_poly.type
_entity_poly.pdbx_seq_one_letter_code
_entity_poly.pdbx_strand_id
1 'polypeptide(L)'
;LRMYPQKNLFSHIIGQIDDDNNGISGLEKSFNDILRKSKRLMKLTVDKDVQFLIRKELIKYQEIFKSKGSAAILMNVNNGNILSLISLPDFNPNERQNIIDVNFINRVTKGTYELGSVFKPFTFASALNEDLIKPETEFLDLPKSIRCDRHRIGEYDNKIPSDLTAEQILIRSGNIGSVRIAQMIGSEKHKSFLEKVGVLSSIDFDIGEVAPQKDYNFGKCKLATASFGHGVATTILQLAKGYAVISNGGYDVRPTLINKNTENNKKGIRLINKGVSAQVVTALRKIVNTEEGTAKFADVANYEIGGKTGTADQPKEGSYSEAKINTFASIFPTSNPQYVFIVMLDTPQKAKDYYYKYRHQKGGWKGTLYNTAGWTSVEVAGKIMDKIGPILATKYLEIN
;
A
#
# COMPACT_ATOMS: atom_id res chain seq x y z
N LEU A 1 18.70 -22.57 -23.82
CA LEU A 1 18.14 -21.22 -23.97
C LEU A 1 17.08 -21.01 -22.87
N ARG A 2 17.17 -19.92 -22.08
CA ARG A 2 16.15 -19.57 -21.08
C ARG A 2 14.90 -19.06 -21.83
N MET A 3 13.72 -19.55 -21.46
CA MET A 3 12.45 -19.13 -22.03
C MET A 3 11.49 -18.69 -20.93
N TYR A 4 10.76 -17.63 -21.16
CA TYR A 4 9.75 -17.07 -20.26
C TYR A 4 8.34 -17.21 -20.87
N PRO A 5 7.64 -18.36 -20.67
CA PRO A 5 6.39 -18.66 -21.36
C PRO A 5 5.27 -17.65 -21.07
N GLN A 6 5.30 -17.02 -19.90
CA GLN A 6 4.28 -16.04 -19.46
C GLN A 6 4.61 -14.60 -19.88
N LYS A 7 5.71 -14.39 -20.64
CA LYS A 7 6.12 -13.08 -21.15
C LYS A 7 6.10 -12.00 -20.05
N ASN A 8 5.35 -10.93 -20.25
CA ASN A 8 5.28 -9.77 -19.34
C ASN A 8 4.70 -10.09 -17.94
N LEU A 9 3.89 -11.16 -17.81
CA LEU A 9 3.08 -11.38 -16.61
C LEU A 9 3.90 -11.43 -15.30
N PHE A 10 5.13 -11.92 -15.38
CA PHE A 10 6.01 -12.07 -14.22
C PHE A 10 7.34 -11.31 -14.36
N SER A 11 7.44 -10.37 -15.32
CA SER A 11 8.71 -9.73 -15.65
C SER A 11 9.42 -9.10 -14.46
N HIS A 12 8.70 -8.35 -13.63
CA HIS A 12 9.26 -7.70 -12.43
C HIS A 12 9.52 -8.65 -11.25
N ILE A 13 9.02 -9.88 -11.32
CA ILE A 13 9.29 -10.93 -10.32
C ILE A 13 10.48 -11.77 -10.76
N ILE A 14 10.39 -12.34 -11.97
CA ILE A 14 11.41 -13.25 -12.50
C ILE A 14 12.66 -12.47 -12.91
N GLY A 15 12.49 -11.34 -13.58
CA GLY A 15 13.59 -10.53 -14.10
C GLY A 15 14.11 -11.04 -15.43
N GLN A 16 15.38 -10.76 -15.70
CA GLN A 16 16.07 -11.07 -16.96
C GLN A 16 17.44 -11.68 -16.71
N ILE A 17 17.98 -12.31 -17.77
CA ILE A 17 19.36 -12.78 -17.86
C ILE A 17 20.11 -12.02 -18.96
N ASP A 18 21.43 -11.95 -18.84
CA ASP A 18 22.34 -11.47 -19.88
C ASP A 18 22.63 -12.55 -20.97
N ASP A 19 23.52 -12.24 -21.90
CA ASP A 19 23.94 -13.14 -22.98
C ASP A 19 24.66 -14.41 -22.50
N ASP A 20 25.31 -14.32 -21.36
CA ASP A 20 26.04 -15.41 -20.71
C ASP A 20 25.14 -16.23 -19.75
N ASN A 21 23.83 -15.99 -19.78
CA ASN A 21 22.82 -16.58 -18.89
C ASN A 21 23.03 -16.25 -17.40
N ASN A 22 23.63 -15.10 -17.08
CA ASN A 22 23.64 -14.60 -15.69
C ASN A 22 22.40 -13.77 -15.42
N GLY A 23 21.81 -13.96 -14.25
CA GLY A 23 20.67 -13.16 -13.80
C GLY A 23 21.07 -11.70 -13.55
N ILE A 24 20.38 -10.75 -14.20
CA ILE A 24 20.65 -9.31 -14.07
C ILE A 24 19.56 -8.54 -13.31
N SER A 25 18.39 -9.13 -13.15
CA SER A 25 17.29 -8.57 -12.34
C SER A 25 16.41 -9.65 -11.75
N GLY A 26 15.55 -9.27 -10.80
CA GLY A 26 14.54 -10.13 -10.20
C GLY A 26 15.09 -11.41 -9.54
N LEU A 27 14.29 -12.47 -9.53
CA LEU A 27 14.69 -13.78 -8.99
C LEU A 27 15.84 -14.41 -9.79
N GLU A 28 15.95 -14.16 -11.09
CA GLU A 28 17.08 -14.63 -11.91
C GLU A 28 18.41 -14.12 -11.32
N LYS A 29 18.45 -12.85 -10.89
CA LYS A 29 19.63 -12.27 -10.24
C LYS A 29 19.83 -12.81 -8.82
N SER A 30 18.79 -12.77 -8.00
CA SER A 30 18.91 -13.13 -6.58
C SER A 30 19.21 -14.60 -6.36
N PHE A 31 18.78 -15.46 -7.27
CA PHE A 31 18.98 -16.92 -7.19
C PHE A 31 19.81 -17.47 -8.35
N ASN A 32 20.65 -16.64 -8.97
CA ASN A 32 21.44 -16.99 -10.16
C ASN A 32 22.15 -18.34 -10.02
N ASP A 33 22.93 -18.55 -8.95
CA ASP A 33 23.70 -19.76 -8.75
C ASP A 33 22.83 -21.01 -8.53
N ILE A 34 21.70 -20.83 -7.82
CA ILE A 34 20.75 -21.91 -7.57
C ILE A 34 20.05 -22.30 -8.87
N LEU A 35 19.56 -21.32 -9.64
CA LEU A 35 18.84 -21.56 -10.89
C LEU A 35 19.73 -22.17 -11.99
N ARG A 36 21.05 -21.92 -11.95
CA ARG A 36 22.00 -22.49 -12.90
C ARG A 36 22.41 -23.92 -12.54
N LYS A 37 22.50 -24.26 -11.25
CA LYS A 37 23.03 -25.54 -10.75
C LYS A 37 21.95 -26.52 -10.36
N SER A 38 20.80 -26.05 -9.90
CA SER A 38 19.75 -26.92 -9.36
C SER A 38 18.87 -27.51 -10.45
N LYS A 39 18.57 -28.80 -10.33
CA LYS A 39 17.50 -29.48 -11.09
C LYS A 39 16.13 -29.41 -10.41
N ARG A 40 16.07 -28.84 -9.20
CA ARG A 40 14.82 -28.74 -8.43
C ARG A 40 14.04 -27.51 -8.86
N LEU A 41 12.72 -27.67 -8.96
CA LEU A 41 11.81 -26.56 -9.26
C LEU A 41 11.73 -25.60 -8.07
N MET A 42 11.91 -24.32 -8.33
CA MET A 42 11.60 -23.26 -7.38
C MET A 42 10.11 -22.95 -7.48
N LYS A 43 9.37 -23.17 -6.39
CA LYS A 43 7.95 -22.86 -6.31
C LYS A 43 7.78 -21.44 -5.77
N LEU A 44 6.95 -20.65 -6.45
CA LEU A 44 6.61 -19.30 -6.01
C LEU A 44 5.28 -19.29 -5.26
N THR A 45 5.08 -18.24 -4.45
CA THR A 45 3.82 -17.97 -3.74
C THR A 45 2.78 -17.33 -4.65
N VAL A 46 3.21 -16.80 -5.80
CA VAL A 46 2.36 -16.04 -6.72
C VAL A 46 1.32 -16.94 -7.37
N ASP A 47 0.05 -16.55 -7.28
CA ASP A 47 -1.06 -17.18 -7.98
C ASP A 47 -1.17 -16.61 -9.39
N LYS A 48 -1.04 -17.48 -10.40
CA LYS A 48 -1.05 -17.07 -11.81
C LYS A 48 -2.36 -16.38 -12.23
N ASP A 49 -3.49 -16.91 -11.77
CA ASP A 49 -4.80 -16.38 -12.19
C ASP A 49 -5.07 -15.02 -11.53
N VAL A 50 -4.73 -14.90 -10.26
CA VAL A 50 -4.82 -13.63 -9.51
C VAL A 50 -3.87 -12.59 -10.11
N GLN A 51 -2.61 -12.96 -10.39
CA GLN A 51 -1.61 -12.11 -11.04
C GLN A 51 -2.13 -11.60 -12.40
N PHE A 52 -2.68 -12.49 -13.21
CA PHE A 52 -3.22 -12.15 -14.53
C PHE A 52 -4.39 -11.17 -14.44
N LEU A 53 -5.35 -11.41 -13.55
CA LEU A 53 -6.52 -10.55 -13.41
C LEU A 53 -6.15 -9.17 -12.86
N ILE A 54 -5.28 -9.10 -11.85
CA ILE A 54 -4.81 -7.81 -11.32
C ILE A 54 -4.09 -7.03 -12.42
N ARG A 55 -3.16 -7.65 -13.15
CA ARG A 55 -2.45 -7.00 -14.25
C ARG A 55 -3.40 -6.48 -15.33
N LYS A 56 -4.36 -7.32 -15.75
CA LYS A 56 -5.33 -6.97 -16.79
C LYS A 56 -6.16 -5.74 -16.42
N GLU A 57 -6.69 -5.71 -15.21
CA GLU A 57 -7.48 -4.57 -14.73
C GLU A 57 -6.58 -3.33 -14.53
N LEU A 58 -5.37 -3.51 -14.01
CA LEU A 58 -4.46 -2.40 -13.77
C LEU A 58 -4.05 -1.69 -15.07
N ILE A 59 -3.77 -2.44 -16.15
CA ILE A 59 -3.51 -1.89 -17.49
C ILE A 59 -4.70 -1.07 -17.98
N LYS A 60 -5.90 -1.66 -17.92
CA LYS A 60 -7.13 -0.98 -18.33
C LYS A 60 -7.33 0.36 -17.62
N TYR A 61 -7.14 0.39 -16.30
CA TYR A 61 -7.36 1.61 -15.52
C TYR A 61 -6.18 2.59 -15.61
N GLN A 62 -4.98 2.11 -15.86
CA GLN A 62 -3.84 2.98 -16.21
C GLN A 62 -4.13 3.78 -17.50
N GLU A 63 -4.74 3.15 -18.49
CA GLU A 63 -5.18 3.81 -19.72
C GLU A 63 -6.33 4.81 -19.47
N ILE A 64 -7.36 4.40 -18.72
CA ILE A 64 -8.52 5.27 -18.37
C ILE A 64 -8.06 6.53 -17.64
N PHE A 65 -7.21 6.39 -16.63
CA PHE A 65 -6.69 7.52 -15.84
C PHE A 65 -5.40 8.12 -16.42
N LYS A 66 -4.93 7.66 -17.56
CA LYS A 66 -3.70 8.14 -18.24
C LYS A 66 -2.52 8.25 -17.27
N SER A 67 -2.36 7.26 -16.41
CA SER A 67 -1.29 7.23 -15.43
C SER A 67 0.05 6.91 -16.12
N LYS A 68 1.13 7.53 -15.68
CA LYS A 68 2.50 7.23 -16.17
C LYS A 68 2.94 5.82 -15.78
N GLY A 69 2.44 5.32 -14.68
CA GLY A 69 2.70 3.98 -14.20
C GLY A 69 1.71 3.59 -13.13
N SER A 70 1.74 2.33 -12.76
CA SER A 70 0.90 1.80 -11.68
C SER A 70 1.56 0.60 -11.01
N ALA A 71 1.17 0.32 -9.78
CA ALA A 71 1.64 -0.83 -9.04
C ALA A 71 0.52 -1.45 -8.22
N ALA A 72 0.59 -2.76 -8.02
CA ALA A 72 -0.26 -3.47 -7.09
C ALA A 72 0.49 -4.60 -6.40
N ILE A 73 0.19 -4.84 -5.14
CA ILE A 73 0.65 -5.98 -4.37
C ILE A 73 -0.51 -6.59 -3.59
N LEU A 74 -0.63 -7.91 -3.65
CA LEU A 74 -1.53 -8.71 -2.81
C LEU A 74 -0.68 -9.67 -1.98
N MET A 75 -0.73 -9.53 -0.65
CA MET A 75 0.08 -10.32 0.28
C MET A 75 -0.80 -10.86 1.41
N ASN A 76 -0.58 -12.11 1.80
CA ASN A 76 -1.20 -12.68 2.99
C ASN A 76 -0.57 -12.06 4.26
N VAL A 77 -1.42 -11.50 5.14
CA VAL A 77 -0.96 -10.77 6.34
C VAL A 77 -0.41 -11.68 7.43
N ASN A 78 -0.72 -12.99 7.39
CA ASN A 78 -0.35 -13.93 8.45
C ASN A 78 0.98 -14.64 8.19
N ASN A 79 1.34 -14.87 6.91
CA ASN A 79 2.54 -15.62 6.53
C ASN A 79 3.48 -14.86 5.57
N GLY A 80 3.08 -13.69 5.08
CA GLY A 80 3.88 -12.87 4.17
C GLY A 80 3.94 -13.35 2.72
N ASN A 81 3.21 -14.40 2.36
CA ASN A 81 3.16 -14.90 0.99
C ASN A 81 2.58 -13.85 0.05
N ILE A 82 3.34 -13.47 -0.97
CA ILE A 82 2.88 -12.55 -2.00
C ILE A 82 2.18 -13.35 -3.09
N LEU A 83 0.86 -13.14 -3.23
CA LEU A 83 0.04 -13.79 -4.24
C LEU A 83 0.07 -13.06 -5.57
N SER A 84 0.36 -11.78 -5.55
CA SER A 84 0.54 -10.95 -6.75
C SER A 84 1.44 -9.76 -6.49
N LEU A 85 2.31 -9.46 -7.45
CA LEU A 85 3.16 -8.28 -7.50
C LEU A 85 3.21 -7.77 -8.93
N ILE A 86 2.63 -6.59 -9.15
CA ILE A 86 2.56 -5.94 -10.48
C ILE A 86 3.20 -4.57 -10.42
N SER A 87 4.03 -4.29 -11.40
CA SER A 87 4.57 -2.96 -11.70
C SER A 87 4.38 -2.67 -13.19
N LEU A 88 3.80 -1.53 -13.53
CA LEU A 88 3.59 -1.11 -14.91
C LEU A 88 4.24 0.25 -15.15
N PRO A 89 4.82 0.48 -16.34
CA PRO A 89 4.94 -0.46 -17.45
C PRO A 89 5.79 -1.68 -17.12
N ASP A 90 5.51 -2.79 -17.78
CA ASP A 90 6.28 -4.02 -17.69
C ASP A 90 6.94 -4.35 -19.05
N PHE A 91 7.72 -5.42 -19.10
CA PHE A 91 8.49 -5.80 -20.27
C PHE A 91 8.39 -7.30 -20.57
N ASN A 92 8.72 -7.71 -21.79
CA ASN A 92 8.83 -9.12 -22.15
C ASN A 92 10.28 -9.61 -21.94
N PRO A 93 10.55 -10.50 -20.96
CA PRO A 93 11.91 -10.98 -20.72
C PRO A 93 12.52 -11.80 -21.87
N ASN A 94 11.71 -12.25 -22.85
CA ASN A 94 12.20 -12.91 -24.04
C ASN A 94 12.73 -11.90 -25.09
N GLU A 95 12.36 -10.64 -24.96
CA GLU A 95 12.83 -9.54 -25.81
C GLU A 95 13.84 -8.73 -25.02
N ARG A 96 15.07 -8.63 -25.51
CA ARG A 96 16.12 -7.91 -24.80
C ARG A 96 15.84 -6.42 -24.81
N GLN A 97 15.36 -5.92 -23.70
CA GLN A 97 15.09 -4.50 -23.48
C GLN A 97 16.11 -3.92 -22.52
N ASN A 98 16.39 -2.62 -22.68
CA ASN A 98 17.22 -1.89 -21.75
C ASN A 98 16.48 -1.73 -20.41
N ILE A 99 16.80 -2.58 -19.43
CA ILE A 99 16.21 -2.57 -18.09
C ILE A 99 16.64 -1.37 -17.22
N ILE A 100 17.58 -0.56 -17.70
CA ILE A 100 18.04 0.67 -17.03
C ILE A 100 17.01 1.80 -17.23
N ASP A 101 16.09 1.67 -18.21
CA ASP A 101 15.03 2.65 -18.40
C ASP A 101 14.18 2.78 -17.14
N VAL A 102 14.10 3.99 -16.60
CA VAL A 102 13.30 4.33 -15.41
C VAL A 102 11.82 4.00 -15.55
N ASN A 103 11.32 3.86 -16.78
CA ASN A 103 9.94 3.43 -17.02
C ASN A 103 9.70 1.98 -16.63
N PHE A 104 10.75 1.14 -16.63
CA PHE A 104 10.67 -0.28 -16.26
C PHE A 104 11.11 -0.57 -14.83
N ILE A 105 11.23 0.44 -13.97
CA ILE A 105 11.53 0.24 -12.56
C ILE A 105 10.45 -0.60 -11.88
N ASN A 106 10.84 -1.53 -11.00
CA ASN A 106 9.87 -2.20 -10.13
C ASN A 106 9.35 -1.20 -9.08
N ARG A 107 8.15 -0.66 -9.33
CA ARG A 107 7.51 0.34 -8.47
C ARG A 107 7.11 -0.21 -7.10
N VAL A 108 7.02 -1.52 -6.95
CA VAL A 108 6.66 -2.14 -5.66
C VAL A 108 7.87 -2.21 -4.72
N THR A 109 9.06 -2.53 -5.26
CA THR A 109 10.24 -2.81 -4.45
C THR A 109 11.31 -1.72 -4.53
N LYS A 110 11.47 -1.08 -5.69
CA LYS A 110 12.53 -0.09 -5.96
C LYS A 110 12.03 1.36 -5.94
N GLY A 111 10.78 1.58 -6.34
CA GLY A 111 10.16 2.89 -6.29
C GLY A 111 9.95 3.35 -4.85
N THR A 112 10.48 4.51 -4.49
CA THR A 112 10.23 5.15 -3.20
C THR A 112 9.33 6.36 -3.40
N TYR A 113 8.27 6.45 -2.60
CA TYR A 113 7.24 7.46 -2.75
C TYR A 113 6.86 8.07 -1.41
N GLU A 114 6.56 9.36 -1.39
CA GLU A 114 5.72 9.93 -0.35
C GLU A 114 4.28 9.51 -0.64
N LEU A 115 3.71 8.69 0.25
CA LEU A 115 2.42 8.05 0.01
C LEU A 115 1.25 8.74 0.71
N GLY A 116 1.54 9.83 1.44
CA GLY A 116 0.53 10.66 2.07
C GLY A 116 -0.29 9.92 3.12
N SER A 117 -1.58 10.19 3.16
CA SER A 117 -2.48 9.78 4.24
C SER A 117 -2.61 8.28 4.50
N VAL A 118 -2.01 7.40 3.70
CA VAL A 118 -1.88 5.97 4.04
C VAL A 118 -0.96 5.73 5.25
N PHE A 119 -0.22 6.74 5.71
CA PHE A 119 0.56 6.71 6.95
C PHE A 119 -0.26 6.96 8.22
N LYS A 120 -1.41 7.60 8.13
CA LYS A 120 -2.25 7.93 9.31
C LYS A 120 -2.66 6.73 10.17
N PRO A 121 -2.95 5.54 9.61
CA PRO A 121 -3.19 4.35 10.44
C PRO A 121 -2.01 4.00 11.35
N PHE A 122 -0.76 4.26 10.94
CA PHE A 122 0.41 4.03 11.79
C PHE A 122 0.51 5.05 12.91
N THR A 123 0.18 6.32 12.65
CA THR A 123 0.11 7.37 13.69
C THR A 123 -0.95 7.03 14.73
N PHE A 124 -2.14 6.62 14.29
CA PHE A 124 -3.23 6.18 15.15
C PHE A 124 -2.84 4.94 15.96
N ALA A 125 -2.29 3.90 15.30
CA ALA A 125 -1.82 2.67 15.95
C ALA A 125 -0.71 2.94 16.98
N SER A 126 0.23 3.83 16.67
CA SER A 126 1.32 4.21 17.57
C SER A 126 0.79 4.84 18.86
N ALA A 127 -0.14 5.78 18.74
CA ALA A 127 -0.73 6.44 19.91
C ALA A 127 -1.59 5.49 20.75
N LEU A 128 -2.35 4.59 20.12
CA LEU A 128 -3.09 3.53 20.81
C LEU A 128 -2.16 2.56 21.54
N ASN A 129 -1.03 2.19 20.92
CA ASN A 129 -0.09 1.22 21.49
C ASN A 129 0.70 1.78 22.69
N GLU A 130 0.80 3.11 22.78
CA GLU A 130 1.40 3.84 23.90
C GLU A 130 0.34 4.27 24.94
N ASP A 131 -0.91 3.82 24.81
CA ASP A 131 -2.05 4.19 25.67
C ASP A 131 -2.29 5.71 25.81
N LEU A 132 -1.87 6.49 24.80
CA LEU A 132 -2.02 7.95 24.76
C LEU A 132 -3.42 8.40 24.35
N ILE A 133 -4.11 7.58 23.57
CA ILE A 133 -5.47 7.82 23.08
C ILE A 133 -6.29 6.53 23.13
N LYS A 134 -7.61 6.72 23.08
CA LYS A 134 -8.61 5.71 22.71
C LYS A 134 -9.30 6.16 21.41
N PRO A 135 -10.02 5.28 20.69
CA PRO A 135 -10.78 5.69 19.51
C PRO A 135 -11.71 6.88 19.74
N GLU A 136 -12.29 6.95 20.95
CA GLU A 136 -13.25 7.97 21.38
C GLU A 136 -12.60 9.24 21.96
N THR A 137 -11.27 9.28 22.09
CA THR A 137 -10.56 10.48 22.62
C THR A 137 -10.87 11.69 21.76
N GLU A 138 -11.42 12.73 22.37
CA GLU A 138 -11.84 13.96 21.71
C GLU A 138 -10.68 14.92 21.47
N PHE A 139 -10.68 15.53 20.31
CA PHE A 139 -9.81 16.64 19.91
C PHE A 139 -10.72 17.81 19.54
N LEU A 140 -10.73 18.83 20.36
CA LEU A 140 -11.61 20.00 20.22
C LEU A 140 -10.84 21.18 19.63
N ASP A 141 -11.55 22.10 18.98
CA ASP A 141 -11.02 23.35 18.44
C ASP A 141 -9.80 23.15 17.50
N LEU A 142 -9.80 22.08 16.71
CA LEU A 142 -8.74 21.84 15.72
C LEU A 142 -8.72 22.96 14.68
N PRO A 143 -7.62 23.72 14.54
CA PRO A 143 -7.56 24.81 13.58
C PRO A 143 -7.51 24.25 12.15
N LYS A 144 -7.96 25.02 11.16
CA LYS A 144 -7.88 24.62 9.74
C LYS A 144 -6.46 24.54 9.21
N SER A 145 -5.50 25.15 9.89
CA SER A 145 -4.07 25.03 9.57
C SER A 145 -3.21 25.39 10.75
N ILE A 146 -2.00 24.85 10.75
CA ILE A 146 -0.94 25.15 11.71
C ILE A 146 0.33 25.59 10.96
N ARG A 147 1.16 26.38 11.62
CA ARG A 147 2.46 26.79 11.09
C ARG A 147 3.55 25.89 11.65
N CYS A 148 4.43 25.43 10.79
CA CYS A 148 5.64 24.72 11.18
C CYS A 148 6.83 25.33 10.45
N ASP A 149 7.64 26.07 11.18
CA ASP A 149 8.70 26.94 10.66
C ASP A 149 8.16 27.90 9.58
N ARG A 150 8.68 27.81 8.36
CA ARG A 150 8.24 28.62 7.20
C ARG A 150 7.06 28.01 6.44
N HIS A 151 6.66 26.78 6.78
CA HIS A 151 5.62 26.03 6.06
C HIS A 151 4.28 26.07 6.80
N ARG A 152 3.21 26.05 6.04
CA ARG A 152 1.85 25.93 6.55
C ARG A 152 1.31 24.51 6.27
N ILE A 153 0.87 23.85 7.29
CA ILE A 153 0.16 22.56 7.19
C ILE A 153 -1.32 22.86 7.31
N GLY A 154 -2.12 22.46 6.33
CA GLY A 154 -3.56 22.67 6.30
C GLY A 154 -4.34 21.37 6.13
N GLU A 155 -5.64 21.45 6.34
CA GLU A 155 -6.56 20.38 5.95
C GLU A 155 -6.69 20.33 4.43
N TYR A 156 -6.91 19.13 3.89
CA TYR A 156 -7.14 18.94 2.46
C TYR A 156 -8.57 19.31 2.03
N ASP A 157 -9.51 19.34 2.99
CA ASP A 157 -10.90 19.71 2.79
C ASP A 157 -11.37 20.62 3.93
N ASN A 158 -11.87 21.79 3.57
CA ASN A 158 -12.41 22.77 4.53
C ASN A 158 -13.66 22.28 5.29
N LYS A 159 -14.29 21.19 4.84
CA LYS A 159 -15.46 20.56 5.48
C LYS A 159 -15.10 19.66 6.66
N ILE A 160 -13.81 19.39 6.90
CA ILE A 160 -13.40 18.64 8.09
C ILE A 160 -13.78 19.45 9.34
N PRO A 161 -14.56 18.90 10.29
CA PRO A 161 -14.94 19.59 11.52
C PRO A 161 -13.74 19.96 12.40
N SER A 162 -13.92 20.93 13.29
CA SER A 162 -12.93 21.30 14.32
C SER A 162 -12.89 20.30 15.47
N ASP A 163 -14.03 19.66 15.73
CA ASP A 163 -14.18 18.74 16.86
C ASP A 163 -14.34 17.32 16.32
N LEU A 164 -13.40 16.46 16.63
CA LEU A 164 -13.33 15.09 16.13
C LEU A 164 -12.79 14.16 17.22
N THR A 165 -13.29 12.93 17.23
CA THR A 165 -12.60 11.86 17.96
C THR A 165 -11.35 11.40 17.20
N ALA A 166 -10.45 10.72 17.89
CA ALA A 166 -9.25 10.15 17.27
C ALA A 166 -9.60 9.21 16.10
N GLU A 167 -10.65 8.41 16.24
CA GLU A 167 -11.14 7.56 15.14
C GLU A 167 -11.68 8.38 13.98
N GLN A 168 -12.46 9.43 14.24
CA GLN A 168 -12.98 10.31 13.19
C GLN A 168 -11.88 11.07 12.44
N ILE A 169 -10.79 11.46 13.13
CA ILE A 169 -9.59 12.03 12.48
C ILE A 169 -9.06 11.07 11.42
N LEU A 170 -8.98 9.77 11.74
CA LEU A 170 -8.52 8.75 10.78
C LEU A 170 -9.52 8.53 9.66
N ILE A 171 -10.83 8.40 9.96
CA ILE A 171 -11.90 8.14 8.98
C ILE A 171 -11.99 9.29 7.97
N ARG A 172 -12.06 10.53 8.44
CA ARG A 172 -12.14 11.74 7.61
C ARG A 172 -10.79 12.16 7.02
N SER A 173 -9.73 11.46 7.40
CA SER A 173 -8.37 11.77 6.94
C SER A 173 -7.89 13.18 7.32
N GLY A 174 -8.20 13.66 8.54
CA GLY A 174 -7.77 14.97 9.04
C GLY A 174 -6.25 15.06 9.19
N ASN A 175 -5.65 16.11 8.63
CA ASN A 175 -4.19 16.34 8.74
C ASN A 175 -3.84 16.90 10.12
N ILE A 176 -4.59 17.93 10.55
CA ILE A 176 -4.27 18.64 11.80
C ILE A 176 -4.46 17.73 13.01
N GLY A 177 -5.54 16.95 13.03
CA GLY A 177 -5.76 15.95 14.07
C GLY A 177 -4.64 14.91 14.11
N SER A 178 -4.17 14.43 12.96
CA SER A 178 -3.03 13.50 12.89
C SER A 178 -1.75 14.11 13.45
N VAL A 179 -1.50 15.40 13.16
CA VAL A 179 -0.36 16.13 13.76
C VAL A 179 -0.49 16.19 15.28
N ARG A 180 -1.68 16.49 15.82
CA ARG A 180 -1.90 16.54 17.28
C ARG A 180 -1.64 15.19 17.92
N ILE A 181 -2.12 14.10 17.33
CA ILE A 181 -1.84 12.73 17.78
C ILE A 181 -0.33 12.46 17.78
N ALA A 182 0.37 12.80 16.69
CA ALA A 182 1.82 12.59 16.60
C ALA A 182 2.61 13.43 17.63
N GLN A 183 2.17 14.65 17.93
CA GLN A 183 2.75 15.49 18.97
C GLN A 183 2.64 14.86 20.38
N MET A 184 1.55 14.13 20.66
CA MET A 184 1.42 13.37 21.91
C MET A 184 2.41 12.20 21.98
N ILE A 185 2.65 11.52 20.85
CA ILE A 185 3.61 10.40 20.76
C ILE A 185 5.05 10.88 20.93
N GLY A 186 5.40 12.00 20.31
CA GLY A 186 6.75 12.53 20.24
C GLY A 186 7.61 11.89 19.13
N SER A 187 8.68 12.59 18.76
CA SER A 187 9.51 12.28 17.58
C SER A 187 10.16 10.90 17.64
N GLU A 188 10.83 10.59 18.75
CA GLU A 188 11.58 9.35 18.92
C GLU A 188 10.67 8.11 18.90
N LYS A 189 9.59 8.15 19.67
CA LYS A 189 8.64 7.03 19.74
C LYS A 189 7.94 6.80 18.41
N HIS A 190 7.52 7.88 17.71
CA HIS A 190 6.85 7.76 16.42
C HIS A 190 7.78 7.21 15.34
N LYS A 191 9.03 7.70 15.27
CA LYS A 191 10.06 7.17 14.36
C LYS A 191 10.29 5.68 14.64
N SER A 192 10.58 5.33 15.90
CA SER A 192 10.82 3.95 16.33
C SER A 192 9.64 3.02 16.00
N PHE A 193 8.39 3.51 16.15
CA PHE A 193 7.21 2.73 15.77
C PHE A 193 7.15 2.45 14.27
N LEU A 194 7.38 3.46 13.41
CA LEU A 194 7.40 3.31 11.96
C LEU A 194 8.49 2.35 11.48
N GLU A 195 9.66 2.39 12.12
CA GLU A 195 10.75 1.44 11.88
C GLU A 195 10.39 0.02 12.33
N LYS A 196 9.83 -0.11 13.52
CA LYS A 196 9.42 -1.38 14.13
C LYS A 196 8.39 -2.13 13.31
N VAL A 197 7.40 -1.45 12.74
CA VAL A 197 6.38 -2.06 11.87
C VAL A 197 6.86 -2.26 10.42
N GLY A 198 8.07 -1.84 10.10
CA GLY A 198 8.72 -2.09 8.82
C GLY A 198 8.47 -1.07 7.72
N VAL A 199 7.76 0.03 8.01
CA VAL A 199 7.43 1.06 7.00
C VAL A 199 8.65 1.93 6.66
N LEU A 200 9.53 2.16 7.62
CA LEU A 200 10.77 2.94 7.45
C LEU A 200 12.03 2.10 7.71
N SER A 201 11.96 0.79 7.68
CA SER A 201 13.13 -0.10 7.82
C SER A 201 13.39 -0.90 6.56
N SER A 202 14.63 -1.37 6.39
CA SER A 202 14.97 -2.30 5.32
C SER A 202 14.19 -3.60 5.47
N ILE A 203 13.85 -4.22 4.35
CA ILE A 203 13.19 -5.52 4.31
C ILE A 203 14.15 -6.52 3.67
N ASP A 204 14.41 -7.63 4.38
CA ASP A 204 15.01 -8.81 3.77
C ASP A 204 13.98 -9.46 2.85
N PHE A 205 14.18 -9.34 1.54
CA PHE A 205 13.25 -9.78 0.52
C PHE A 205 13.94 -10.65 -0.54
N ASP A 206 13.19 -11.57 -1.12
CA ASP A 206 13.72 -12.57 -2.07
C ASP A 206 14.26 -11.94 -3.35
N ILE A 207 13.79 -10.76 -3.74
CA ILE A 207 14.37 -9.95 -4.80
C ILE A 207 15.29 -8.90 -4.15
N GLY A 208 16.58 -8.98 -4.39
CA GLY A 208 17.60 -8.07 -3.84
C GLY A 208 17.53 -6.63 -4.37
N GLU A 209 16.43 -6.23 -4.97
CA GLU A 209 16.21 -4.93 -5.59
C GLU A 209 15.30 -4.03 -4.75
N VAL A 210 15.42 -4.10 -3.44
CA VAL A 210 14.67 -3.22 -2.53
C VAL A 210 15.39 -1.87 -2.43
N ALA A 211 14.61 -0.80 -2.44
CA ALA A 211 15.17 0.55 -2.30
C ALA A 211 15.93 0.71 -0.96
N PRO A 212 17.05 1.43 -0.96
CA PRO A 212 17.80 1.67 0.25
C PRO A 212 16.96 2.48 1.25
N GLN A 213 17.12 2.15 2.52
CA GLN A 213 16.51 2.93 3.60
C GLN A 213 17.16 4.31 3.67
N LYS A 214 16.32 5.34 3.89
CA LYS A 214 16.77 6.68 4.24
C LYS A 214 16.71 6.85 5.76
N ASP A 215 17.77 7.36 6.35
CA ASP A 215 17.71 7.83 7.74
C ASP A 215 17.01 9.19 7.79
N TYR A 216 15.97 9.31 8.58
CA TYR A 216 15.19 10.52 8.75
C TYR A 216 15.45 11.12 10.14
N ASN A 217 15.89 12.38 10.17
CA ASN A 217 15.88 13.14 11.42
C ASN A 217 14.48 13.70 11.67
N PHE A 218 13.85 13.25 12.78
CA PHE A 218 12.49 13.60 13.16
C PHE A 218 12.45 14.85 14.06
N GLY A 219 12.89 16.02 13.55
CA GLY A 219 12.59 17.31 14.20
C GLY A 219 11.07 17.59 14.23
N LYS A 220 10.65 18.63 14.95
CA LYS A 220 9.22 18.96 15.17
C LYS A 220 8.39 19.01 13.89
N CYS A 221 8.90 19.65 12.83
CA CYS A 221 8.17 19.74 11.56
C CYS A 221 8.16 18.43 10.80
N LYS A 222 9.24 17.65 10.86
CA LYS A 222 9.27 16.30 10.27
C LYS A 222 8.29 15.37 10.96
N LEU A 223 8.19 15.40 12.28
CA LEU A 223 7.16 14.67 13.02
C LEU A 223 5.75 15.03 12.53
N ALA A 224 5.47 16.33 12.43
CA ALA A 224 4.17 16.81 11.97
C ALA A 224 3.82 16.29 10.57
N THR A 225 4.76 16.42 9.62
CA THR A 225 4.50 15.97 8.23
C THR A 225 4.51 14.45 8.09
N ALA A 226 5.38 13.73 8.79
CA ALA A 226 5.42 12.27 8.79
C ALA A 226 4.13 11.63 9.33
N SER A 227 3.42 12.32 10.25
CA SER A 227 2.14 11.85 10.81
C SER A 227 1.07 11.56 9.74
N PHE A 228 1.17 12.21 8.58
CA PHE A 228 0.28 12.02 7.45
C PHE A 228 1.04 11.67 6.14
N GLY A 229 2.30 11.20 6.25
CA GLY A 229 3.07 10.61 5.17
C GLY A 229 3.73 11.60 4.20
N HIS A 230 3.99 12.85 4.62
CA HIS A 230 4.79 13.81 3.86
C HIS A 230 6.21 13.94 4.44
N GLY A 231 7.18 14.14 3.56
CA GLY A 231 8.58 14.22 3.93
C GLY A 231 9.21 12.89 4.35
N VAL A 232 8.49 11.80 4.28
CA VAL A 232 8.98 10.43 4.44
C VAL A 232 8.59 9.61 3.23
N ALA A 233 9.54 8.88 2.65
CA ALA A 233 9.31 8.04 1.48
C ALA A 233 9.52 6.58 1.84
N THR A 234 8.70 5.71 1.28
CA THR A 234 8.74 4.26 1.48
C THR A 234 8.42 3.53 0.17
N THR A 235 8.68 2.24 0.12
CA THR A 235 8.23 1.40 -0.99
C THR A 235 6.83 0.84 -0.73
N ILE A 236 6.15 0.42 -1.79
CA ILE A 236 4.85 -0.27 -1.68
C ILE A 236 4.99 -1.58 -0.88
N LEU A 237 6.13 -2.27 -1.00
CA LEU A 237 6.42 -3.49 -0.24
C LEU A 237 6.53 -3.21 1.27
N GLN A 238 7.25 -2.14 1.67
CA GLN A 238 7.33 -1.73 3.08
C GLN A 238 5.96 -1.32 3.62
N LEU A 239 5.17 -0.59 2.83
CA LEU A 239 3.80 -0.23 3.20
C LEU A 239 2.95 -1.50 3.41
N ALA A 240 3.04 -2.50 2.52
CA ALA A 240 2.31 -3.76 2.66
C ALA A 240 2.69 -4.52 3.93
N LYS A 241 3.99 -4.59 4.26
CA LYS A 241 4.46 -5.16 5.53
C LYS A 241 3.86 -4.43 6.73
N GLY A 242 3.92 -3.10 6.75
CA GLY A 242 3.36 -2.30 7.83
C GLY A 242 1.86 -2.53 8.02
N TYR A 243 1.08 -2.54 6.94
CA TYR A 243 -0.36 -2.83 6.99
C TYR A 243 -0.65 -4.26 7.47
N ALA A 244 0.16 -5.24 7.08
CA ALA A 244 0.04 -6.59 7.60
C ALA A 244 0.23 -6.62 9.12
N VAL A 245 1.27 -5.98 9.64
CA VAL A 245 1.54 -5.92 11.10
C VAL A 245 0.40 -5.26 11.87
N ILE A 246 -0.11 -4.12 11.39
CA ILE A 246 -1.19 -3.41 12.12
C ILE A 246 -2.55 -4.10 12.00
N SER A 247 -2.70 -5.14 11.16
CA SER A 247 -3.99 -5.82 10.94
C SER A 247 -4.02 -7.31 11.32
N ASN A 248 -2.88 -7.97 11.50
CA ASN A 248 -2.82 -9.41 11.76
C ASN A 248 -2.77 -9.79 13.26
N GLY A 249 -3.14 -8.87 14.13
CA GLY A 249 -3.00 -9.03 15.58
C GLY A 249 -1.65 -8.56 16.11
N GLY A 250 -0.89 -7.81 15.30
CA GLY A 250 0.35 -7.16 15.69
C GLY A 250 1.61 -8.00 15.52
N TYR A 251 1.57 -9.07 14.76
CA TYR A 251 2.72 -9.96 14.54
C TYR A 251 3.60 -9.48 13.39
N ASP A 252 4.92 -9.57 13.61
CA ASP A 252 5.87 -9.38 12.49
C ASP A 252 5.66 -10.43 11.40
N VAL A 253 5.86 -10.02 10.17
CA VAL A 253 5.73 -10.88 8.98
C VAL A 253 6.81 -10.54 7.98
N ARG A 254 7.42 -11.57 7.40
CA ARG A 254 8.41 -11.42 6.33
C ARG A 254 7.75 -11.63 4.98
N PRO A 255 7.67 -10.60 4.12
CA PRO A 255 7.21 -10.77 2.74
C PRO A 255 8.07 -11.77 1.98
N THR A 256 7.45 -12.65 1.20
CA THR A 256 8.17 -13.65 0.41
C THR A 256 7.45 -14.00 -0.89
N LEU A 257 8.24 -14.25 -1.94
CA LEU A 257 7.81 -14.81 -3.23
C LEU A 257 8.09 -16.31 -3.32
N ILE A 258 8.86 -16.88 -2.38
CA ILE A 258 9.27 -18.28 -2.41
C ILE A 258 8.33 -19.10 -1.54
N ASN A 259 7.68 -20.08 -2.16
CA ASN A 259 6.89 -21.05 -1.43
C ASN A 259 7.83 -22.06 -0.72
N LYS A 260 8.09 -21.77 0.54
CA LYS A 260 8.76 -22.74 1.42
C LYS A 260 7.65 -23.69 1.89
N ASN A 261 7.63 -24.95 1.40
CA ASN A 261 6.78 -26.00 1.96
C ASN A 261 7.09 -26.09 3.46
N THR A 262 6.34 -25.39 4.28
CA THR A 262 6.73 -25.20 5.67
C THR A 262 5.65 -25.70 6.62
N GLU A 263 5.99 -26.71 7.33
CA GLU A 263 5.53 -27.01 8.67
C GLU A 263 5.85 -25.90 9.69
N ASN A 264 6.48 -24.79 9.29
CA ASN A 264 6.95 -23.68 10.13
C ASN A 264 6.24 -22.35 9.84
N ASN A 265 4.90 -22.32 9.78
CA ASN A 265 4.13 -21.07 9.85
C ASN A 265 4.07 -20.54 11.30
N LYS A 266 5.20 -20.47 11.98
CA LYS A 266 5.26 -19.78 13.28
C LYS A 266 5.05 -18.29 13.01
N LYS A 267 4.03 -17.72 13.64
CA LYS A 267 3.86 -16.26 13.70
C LYS A 267 5.14 -15.65 14.24
N GLY A 268 5.58 -14.55 13.65
CA GLY A 268 6.71 -13.77 14.14
C GLY A 268 6.48 -13.25 15.56
N ILE A 269 7.43 -12.46 16.07
CA ILE A 269 7.25 -11.79 17.37
C ILE A 269 6.11 -10.78 17.27
N ARG A 270 5.40 -10.59 18.37
CA ARG A 270 4.36 -9.56 18.45
C ARG A 270 4.98 -8.18 18.65
N LEU A 271 4.75 -7.27 17.69
CA LEU A 271 5.28 -5.91 17.69
C LEU A 271 4.32 -4.90 18.32
N ILE A 272 3.02 -5.11 18.19
CA ILE A 272 1.99 -4.24 18.76
C ILE A 272 0.91 -5.07 19.47
N ASN A 273 0.16 -4.42 20.35
CA ASN A 273 -0.91 -5.08 21.11
C ASN A 273 -2.03 -5.58 20.16
N LYS A 274 -2.58 -6.78 20.44
CA LYS A 274 -3.70 -7.36 19.69
C LYS A 274 -4.93 -6.45 19.67
N GLY A 275 -5.23 -5.83 20.82
CA GLY A 275 -6.36 -4.90 20.92
C GLY A 275 -6.20 -3.66 20.06
N VAL A 276 -4.98 -3.13 19.93
CA VAL A 276 -4.65 -2.02 19.03
C VAL A 276 -4.89 -2.41 17.59
N SER A 277 -4.39 -3.59 17.18
CA SER A 277 -4.63 -4.10 15.83
C SER A 277 -6.14 -4.20 15.51
N ALA A 278 -6.95 -4.71 16.43
CA ALA A 278 -8.40 -4.81 16.25
C ALA A 278 -9.06 -3.42 16.09
N GLN A 279 -8.67 -2.44 16.89
CA GLN A 279 -9.18 -1.05 16.80
C GLN A 279 -8.80 -0.39 15.47
N VAL A 280 -7.57 -0.60 15.00
CA VAL A 280 -7.12 -0.11 13.68
C VAL A 280 -7.95 -0.74 12.56
N VAL A 281 -8.15 -2.05 12.58
CA VAL A 281 -8.96 -2.77 11.58
C VAL A 281 -10.39 -2.24 11.55
N THR A 282 -11.00 -2.01 12.72
CA THR A 282 -12.34 -1.42 12.84
C THR A 282 -12.40 -0.03 12.19
N ALA A 283 -11.44 0.83 12.48
CA ALA A 283 -11.39 2.17 11.89
C ALA A 283 -11.18 2.12 10.37
N LEU A 284 -10.30 1.22 9.88
CA LEU A 284 -10.09 1.02 8.45
C LEU A 284 -11.36 0.56 7.71
N ARG A 285 -12.20 -0.28 8.36
CA ARG A 285 -13.49 -0.68 7.80
C ARG A 285 -14.43 0.52 7.66
N LYS A 286 -14.49 1.37 8.67
CA LYS A 286 -15.35 2.58 8.67
C LYS A 286 -14.96 3.56 7.57
N ILE A 287 -13.69 3.65 7.17
CA ILE A 287 -13.25 4.48 6.03
C ILE A 287 -13.90 4.05 4.71
N VAL A 288 -14.24 2.77 4.58
CA VAL A 288 -14.81 2.20 3.35
C VAL A 288 -16.34 2.19 3.38
N ASN A 289 -16.97 1.87 4.52
CA ASN A 289 -18.39 1.58 4.61
C ASN A 289 -19.25 2.67 5.28
N THR A 290 -18.67 3.82 5.64
CA THR A 290 -19.44 4.94 6.22
C THR A 290 -19.52 6.13 5.27
N GLU A 291 -20.51 7.02 5.52
CA GLU A 291 -20.70 8.24 4.74
C GLU A 291 -19.52 9.22 4.86
N GLU A 292 -18.83 9.21 5.99
CA GLU A 292 -17.68 10.07 6.28
C GLU A 292 -16.39 9.55 5.66
N GLY A 293 -16.39 8.28 5.25
CA GLY A 293 -15.22 7.60 4.72
C GLY A 293 -14.82 8.04 3.32
N THR A 294 -13.53 7.97 3.04
CA THR A 294 -12.93 8.43 1.78
C THR A 294 -12.82 7.34 0.71
N ALA A 295 -13.25 6.08 1.00
CA ALA A 295 -12.95 4.93 0.14
C ALA A 295 -14.19 4.10 -0.26
N LYS A 296 -15.35 4.74 -0.44
CA LYS A 296 -16.64 4.07 -0.71
C LYS A 296 -16.66 3.19 -1.97
N PHE A 297 -15.91 3.54 -3.02
CA PHE A 297 -15.86 2.74 -4.25
C PHE A 297 -15.16 1.38 -4.07
N ALA A 298 -14.48 1.16 -2.96
CA ALA A 298 -13.91 -0.15 -2.62
C ALA A 298 -14.84 -1.04 -1.78
N ASP A 299 -16.05 -0.58 -1.40
CA ASP A 299 -16.97 -1.38 -0.58
C ASP A 299 -17.66 -2.48 -1.41
N VAL A 300 -16.90 -3.49 -1.75
CA VAL A 300 -17.38 -4.66 -2.52
C VAL A 300 -18.10 -5.60 -1.57
N ALA A 301 -19.35 -5.94 -1.92
CA ALA A 301 -20.20 -6.81 -1.10
C ALA A 301 -19.50 -8.16 -0.81
N ASN A 302 -19.65 -8.64 0.42
CA ASN A 302 -19.14 -9.92 0.93
C ASN A 302 -17.63 -10.02 1.15
N TYR A 303 -16.85 -8.98 0.91
CA TYR A 303 -15.38 -9.04 1.12
C TYR A 303 -14.89 -8.21 2.31
N GLU A 304 -15.76 -7.44 2.95
CA GLU A 304 -15.45 -6.66 4.16
C GLU A 304 -14.14 -5.89 4.04
N ILE A 305 -14.01 -5.12 2.97
CA ILE A 305 -12.78 -4.36 2.72
C ILE A 305 -12.68 -3.19 3.71
N GLY A 306 -11.56 -3.06 4.37
CA GLY A 306 -11.14 -1.88 5.11
C GLY A 306 -9.90 -1.28 4.46
N GLY A 307 -9.68 0.04 4.58
CA GLY A 307 -8.47 0.61 3.98
C GLY A 307 -8.36 2.11 4.13
N LYS A 308 -7.25 2.65 3.65
CA LYS A 308 -6.94 4.08 3.71
C LYS A 308 -6.50 4.61 2.37
N THR A 309 -7.01 5.78 2.01
CA THR A 309 -6.60 6.56 0.84
C THR A 309 -5.37 7.40 1.13
N GLY A 310 -4.49 7.51 0.16
CA GLY A 310 -3.37 8.46 0.16
C GLY A 310 -3.30 9.19 -1.17
N THR A 311 -3.21 10.50 -1.09
CA THR A 311 -2.96 11.38 -2.24
C THR A 311 -1.81 12.29 -1.84
N ALA A 312 -0.71 12.19 -2.57
CA ALA A 312 0.48 13.00 -2.30
C ALA A 312 0.96 13.66 -3.59
N ASP A 313 1.38 14.92 -3.47
CA ASP A 313 2.06 15.62 -4.56
C ASP A 313 3.49 15.08 -4.68
N GLN A 314 3.98 14.94 -5.90
CA GLN A 314 5.33 14.41 -6.12
C GLN A 314 6.38 15.49 -5.84
N PRO A 315 7.45 15.18 -5.09
CA PRO A 315 8.57 16.10 -4.90
C PRO A 315 9.22 16.45 -6.24
N LYS A 316 9.54 17.72 -6.43
CA LYS A 316 10.30 18.24 -7.59
C LYS A 316 11.26 19.33 -7.09
N GLU A 317 12.56 19.10 -7.25
CA GLU A 317 13.66 20.04 -6.96
C GLU A 317 13.30 21.19 -5.99
N GLY A 318 13.22 20.90 -4.68
CA GLY A 318 12.92 21.88 -3.63
C GLY A 318 11.46 22.34 -3.51
N SER A 319 10.55 21.77 -4.32
CA SER A 319 9.12 22.08 -4.31
C SER A 319 8.28 20.83 -4.52
N TYR A 320 6.95 20.96 -4.60
CA TYR A 320 6.05 19.91 -5.03
C TYR A 320 5.47 20.26 -6.40
N SER A 321 5.33 19.24 -7.26
CA SER A 321 4.66 19.34 -8.56
C SER A 321 3.16 19.09 -8.41
N GLU A 322 2.37 19.44 -9.43
CA GLU A 322 0.95 19.07 -9.49
C GLU A 322 0.73 17.56 -9.77
N ALA A 323 1.79 16.84 -10.13
CA ALA A 323 1.75 15.40 -10.34
C ALA A 323 1.50 14.69 -9.01
N LYS A 324 0.58 13.72 -9.01
CA LYS A 324 0.13 13.05 -7.79
C LYS A 324 0.49 11.57 -7.79
N ILE A 325 0.77 11.05 -6.61
CA ILE A 325 0.72 9.61 -6.33
C ILE A 325 -0.60 9.35 -5.60
N ASN A 326 -1.47 8.55 -6.21
CA ASN A 326 -2.72 8.13 -5.61
C ASN A 326 -2.62 6.67 -5.19
N THR A 327 -2.78 6.41 -3.90
CA THR A 327 -2.62 5.07 -3.31
C THR A 327 -3.85 4.70 -2.51
N PHE A 328 -4.27 3.45 -2.62
CA PHE A 328 -5.22 2.83 -1.71
C PHE A 328 -4.59 1.60 -1.09
N ALA A 329 -4.43 1.62 0.22
CA ALA A 329 -3.93 0.49 1.00
C ALA A 329 -5.10 -0.13 1.76
N SER A 330 -5.41 -1.38 1.47
CA SER A 330 -6.58 -2.09 2.01
C SER A 330 -6.21 -3.43 2.63
N ILE A 331 -7.08 -3.88 3.52
CA ILE A 331 -7.04 -5.18 4.18
C ILE A 331 -8.42 -5.84 4.06
N PHE A 332 -8.46 -7.16 3.98
CA PHE A 332 -9.73 -7.90 3.93
C PHE A 332 -9.56 -9.40 4.25
N PRO A 333 -10.65 -10.08 4.67
CA PRO A 333 -11.85 -9.49 5.27
C PRO A 333 -11.52 -8.85 6.62
N THR A 334 -12.22 -7.77 7.02
CA THR A 334 -11.94 -7.08 8.30
C THR A 334 -12.34 -7.88 9.52
N SER A 335 -13.29 -8.80 9.42
CA SER A 335 -13.66 -9.73 10.49
C SER A 335 -12.53 -10.70 10.86
N ASN A 336 -11.71 -11.09 9.88
CA ASN A 336 -10.55 -11.97 10.07
C ASN A 336 -9.48 -11.66 9.01
N PRO A 337 -8.63 -10.65 9.19
CA PRO A 337 -7.71 -10.19 8.16
C PRO A 337 -6.81 -11.29 7.61
N GLN A 338 -6.92 -11.54 6.29
CA GLN A 338 -6.13 -12.51 5.56
C GLN A 338 -5.17 -11.82 4.57
N TYR A 339 -5.59 -10.71 3.98
CA TYR A 339 -4.84 -10.08 2.91
C TYR A 339 -4.68 -8.59 3.13
N VAL A 340 -3.52 -8.09 2.75
CA VAL A 340 -3.28 -6.69 2.40
C VAL A 340 -3.25 -6.58 0.88
N PHE A 341 -3.97 -5.59 0.35
CA PHE A 341 -4.00 -5.27 -1.07
C PHE A 341 -3.78 -3.78 -1.27
N ILE A 342 -2.72 -3.43 -1.99
CA ILE A 342 -2.37 -2.03 -2.26
C ILE A 342 -2.39 -1.80 -3.76
N VAL A 343 -3.03 -0.70 -4.16
CA VAL A 343 -3.04 -0.18 -5.54
C VAL A 343 -2.49 1.23 -5.53
N MET A 344 -1.50 1.50 -6.37
CA MET A 344 -0.90 2.82 -6.56
C MET A 344 -0.98 3.21 -8.04
N LEU A 345 -1.36 4.45 -8.29
CA LEU A 345 -1.33 5.09 -9.61
C LEU A 345 -0.36 6.27 -9.56
N ASP A 346 0.60 6.27 -10.48
CA ASP A 346 1.60 7.32 -10.66
C ASP A 346 1.11 8.35 -11.66
N THR A 347 0.93 9.58 -11.21
CA THR A 347 0.47 10.71 -12.03
C THR A 347 -0.85 10.44 -12.76
N PRO A 348 -1.91 9.92 -12.08
CA PRO A 348 -3.20 9.75 -12.72
C PRO A 348 -3.81 11.09 -13.10
N GLN A 349 -4.68 11.07 -14.11
CA GLN A 349 -5.46 12.22 -14.56
C GLN A 349 -6.94 11.99 -14.34
N LYS A 350 -7.73 13.07 -14.34
CA LYS A 350 -9.19 13.00 -14.30
C LYS A 350 -9.73 12.36 -15.58
N ALA A 351 -10.55 11.33 -15.45
CA ALA A 351 -11.24 10.67 -16.57
C ALA A 351 -12.63 11.27 -16.75
N LYS A 352 -12.80 12.17 -17.73
CA LYS A 352 -14.04 12.94 -17.94
C LYS A 352 -15.23 12.06 -18.36
N ASP A 353 -14.97 11.00 -19.09
CA ASP A 353 -16.00 10.13 -19.67
C ASP A 353 -16.22 8.84 -18.89
N TYR A 354 -15.43 8.60 -17.85
CA TYR A 354 -15.59 7.42 -17.02
C TYR A 354 -16.86 7.51 -16.18
N TYR A 355 -17.63 6.40 -16.11
CA TYR A 355 -18.84 6.33 -15.30
C TYR A 355 -18.62 5.49 -14.05
N TYR A 356 -18.68 6.15 -12.89
CA TYR A 356 -18.63 5.53 -11.57
C TYR A 356 -19.99 4.97 -11.21
N LYS A 357 -20.09 3.67 -10.93
CA LYS A 357 -21.32 3.05 -10.41
C LYS A 357 -21.27 3.05 -8.88
N TYR A 358 -22.36 3.49 -8.25
CA TYR A 358 -22.51 3.31 -6.82
C TYR A 358 -22.61 1.82 -6.48
N ARG A 359 -22.05 1.40 -5.35
CA ARG A 359 -22.02 -0.01 -4.97
C ARG A 359 -23.28 -0.47 -4.22
N HIS A 360 -23.88 0.42 -3.43
CA HIS A 360 -25.00 0.09 -2.54
C HIS A 360 -26.31 0.80 -2.90
N GLN A 361 -26.34 1.54 -3.99
CA GLN A 361 -27.54 2.24 -4.46
C GLN A 361 -27.59 2.29 -5.99
N LYS A 362 -28.78 2.51 -6.54
CA LYS A 362 -28.93 2.71 -8.00
C LYS A 362 -28.26 4.02 -8.43
N GLY A 363 -27.73 4.02 -9.66
CA GLY A 363 -27.13 5.19 -10.28
C GLY A 363 -25.63 5.23 -10.20
N GLY A 364 -25.06 6.39 -10.42
CA GLY A 364 -23.63 6.62 -10.48
C GLY A 364 -23.29 8.04 -10.86
N TRP A 365 -22.04 8.27 -11.21
CA TRP A 365 -21.49 9.57 -11.52
C TRP A 365 -20.64 9.55 -12.78
N LYS A 366 -20.80 10.52 -13.67
CA LYS A 366 -19.97 10.67 -14.87
C LYS A 366 -18.83 11.65 -14.59
N GLY A 367 -17.63 11.20 -14.90
CA GLY A 367 -16.39 11.97 -14.80
C GLY A 367 -15.77 11.99 -13.40
N THR A 368 -14.46 12.05 -13.35
CA THR A 368 -13.68 12.17 -12.10
C THR A 368 -13.77 13.59 -11.57
N LEU A 369 -14.39 13.79 -10.40
CA LEU A 369 -14.50 15.12 -9.79
C LEU A 369 -13.15 15.67 -9.33
N TYR A 370 -12.40 14.86 -8.59
CA TYR A 370 -11.13 15.25 -7.99
C TYR A 370 -10.04 14.26 -8.38
N ASN A 371 -8.82 14.75 -8.62
CA ASN A 371 -7.67 13.88 -8.81
C ASN A 371 -7.13 13.42 -7.46
N THR A 372 -7.87 12.54 -6.80
CA THR A 372 -7.53 11.95 -5.50
C THR A 372 -7.70 10.45 -5.52
N ALA A 373 -7.06 9.77 -4.55
CA ALA A 373 -7.12 8.32 -4.42
C ALA A 373 -8.56 7.78 -4.35
N GLY A 374 -9.48 8.49 -3.68
CA GLY A 374 -10.89 8.10 -3.56
C GLY A 374 -11.61 7.96 -4.90
N TRP A 375 -11.18 8.70 -5.93
CA TRP A 375 -11.73 8.66 -7.28
C TRP A 375 -10.90 7.84 -8.28
N THR A 376 -9.73 7.39 -7.90
CA THR A 376 -8.81 6.68 -8.79
C THR A 376 -8.42 5.31 -8.22
N SER A 377 -7.39 5.21 -7.39
CA SER A 377 -6.89 3.93 -6.86
C SER A 377 -7.91 3.14 -6.04
N VAL A 378 -8.86 3.79 -5.38
CA VAL A 378 -9.97 3.13 -4.67
C VAL A 378 -10.91 2.44 -5.65
N GLU A 379 -11.32 3.13 -6.72
CA GLU A 379 -12.16 2.56 -7.77
C GLU A 379 -11.47 1.36 -8.44
N VAL A 380 -10.18 1.51 -8.78
CA VAL A 380 -9.38 0.43 -9.37
C VAL A 380 -9.33 -0.79 -8.44
N ALA A 381 -9.03 -0.57 -7.16
CA ALA A 381 -8.99 -1.65 -6.17
C ALA A 381 -10.34 -2.37 -6.05
N GLY A 382 -11.45 -1.63 -6.00
CA GLY A 382 -12.78 -2.21 -5.96
C GLY A 382 -13.08 -3.06 -7.21
N LYS A 383 -12.70 -2.58 -8.39
CA LYS A 383 -12.91 -3.34 -9.66
C LYS A 383 -12.03 -4.59 -9.74
N ILE A 384 -10.81 -4.51 -9.22
CA ILE A 384 -9.95 -5.69 -9.11
C ILE A 384 -10.57 -6.70 -8.14
N MET A 385 -11.05 -6.26 -6.97
CA MET A 385 -11.68 -7.12 -5.98
C MET A 385 -12.92 -7.85 -6.53
N ASP A 386 -13.73 -7.19 -7.37
CA ASP A 386 -14.85 -7.83 -8.07
C ASP A 386 -14.40 -9.06 -8.89
N LYS A 387 -13.13 -9.11 -9.32
CA LYS A 387 -12.57 -10.19 -10.16
C LYS A 387 -11.82 -11.25 -9.36
N ILE A 388 -10.99 -10.82 -8.41
CA ILE A 388 -10.13 -11.75 -7.67
C ILE A 388 -10.82 -12.32 -6.42
N GLY A 389 -11.81 -11.62 -5.87
CA GLY A 389 -12.51 -12.02 -4.65
C GLY A 389 -13.05 -13.45 -4.71
N PRO A 390 -13.79 -13.86 -5.76
CA PRO A 390 -14.28 -15.24 -5.89
C PRO A 390 -13.15 -16.28 -5.91
N ILE A 391 -12.02 -15.98 -6.55
CA ILE A 391 -10.86 -16.88 -6.60
C ILE A 391 -10.24 -17.04 -5.22
N LEU A 392 -10.04 -15.92 -4.51
CA LEU A 392 -9.47 -15.95 -3.17
C LEU A 392 -10.38 -16.70 -2.19
N ALA A 393 -11.68 -16.49 -2.27
CA ALA A 393 -12.65 -17.18 -1.42
C ALA A 393 -12.64 -18.71 -1.65
N THR A 394 -12.52 -19.16 -2.90
CA THR A 394 -12.55 -20.59 -3.23
C THR A 394 -11.22 -21.32 -3.04
N LYS A 395 -10.09 -20.63 -3.25
CA LYS A 395 -8.75 -21.26 -3.19
C LYS A 395 -8.09 -21.18 -1.80
N TYR A 396 -8.36 -20.12 -1.04
CA TYR A 396 -7.54 -19.77 0.11
C TYR A 396 -8.30 -19.51 1.41
N LEU A 397 -9.60 -19.24 1.33
CA LEU A 397 -10.44 -19.18 2.52
C LEU A 397 -11.07 -20.57 2.69
N GLU A 398 -10.64 -21.30 3.72
CA GLU A 398 -11.39 -22.45 4.17
C GLU A 398 -12.78 -21.95 4.60
N ILE A 399 -13.79 -22.36 3.84
CA ILE A 399 -15.19 -22.18 4.23
C ILE A 399 -15.42 -23.23 5.33
N ASN A 400 -15.25 -22.80 6.58
CA ASN A 400 -15.72 -23.58 7.73
C ASN A 400 -17.24 -23.43 7.88
#